data_a3c90df421f9db3d72a481b7a4125db2
#
_entry.id   a3c90df421f9db3d72a481b7a4125db2
#
_cell.length_a   1.000
_cell.length_b   1.000
_cell.length_c   1.000
_cell.angle_alpha   90.00
_cell.angle_beta   90.00
_cell.angle_gamma   90.00
#
_symmetry.space_group_name_H-M   'P 1'
#
loop_
_entity.id
_entity.type
_entity.pdbx_description
1 polymer ?
#
loop_
_entity_poly.entity_id
_entity_poly.type
_entity_poly.pdbx_seq_one_letter_code
_entity_poly.pdbx_strand_id
1 'polypeptide(L)'
;MQYKTERALLESKVDYDNITIPNNIDEYIQRGIKKYTSYKRIGLRLRTPSIAAAIILFLLISMIRISPVFADYLADVPILKYIVKLVHYDKGLKSSVENKFIQTIGVSDEHEGIKFTIDNIIVDAARMVVFYTIENNSQYKYLEMSNVKFTDGTGKSIEAGYSFGISYDKQELRKIQDNLKVSFVESTIIPETIHLQVEFHQKDTPMNYVVNPNRIKLPYTWQIDIPVDKSKFANMKEVYDVNQTVEIENQKITIEKAIINPTRIEVQLAFPEENSKKILRFEDIKIVDEKGEEFATITEDVSATMPDDNHINLYFESNYFSKPKELYLQIGSLRALDKDKLDVVIDTDKKQILKGPDDRLSLDNITFVNGETMLQFLLNTDGVMADDSNYFIFATGIKDKNNIEYNASIGSVVNSDTSNNQRLFVTLPGIMKFTSPINLTIVDYPSRIIGDLKIKLK
;
A
#
# COMPACT_ATOMS: atom_id res chain seq x y z
N MET A 1 12.01 -3.93 31.61
CA MET A 1 11.70 -2.79 30.73
C MET A 1 10.35 -2.15 31.01
N GLN A 2 9.30 -2.89 31.26
CA GLN A 2 7.94 -2.39 31.57
C GLN A 2 7.90 -1.35 32.73
N TYR A 3 8.68 -1.54 33.78
CA TYR A 3 8.75 -0.63 34.93
C TYR A 3 9.31 0.78 34.66
N LYS A 4 10.16 0.95 33.62
CA LYS A 4 10.70 2.27 33.27
C LYS A 4 9.69 3.13 32.50
N THR A 5 8.89 2.48 31.64
CA THR A 5 7.84 3.14 30.84
C THR A 5 6.66 3.56 31.71
N GLU A 6 6.28 2.73 32.66
CA GLU A 6 5.21 3.03 33.63
C GLU A 6 5.59 4.21 34.54
N ARG A 7 6.83 4.26 34.96
CA ARG A 7 7.34 5.35 35.81
C ARG A 7 7.42 6.68 35.04
N ALA A 8 7.85 6.67 33.77
CA ALA A 8 7.86 7.85 32.91
C ALA A 8 6.44 8.38 32.61
N LEU A 9 5.46 7.48 32.44
CA LEU A 9 4.06 7.84 32.29
C LEU A 9 3.45 8.42 33.56
N LEU A 10 3.81 7.90 34.72
CA LEU A 10 3.38 8.45 36.01
C LEU A 10 4.00 9.82 36.30
N GLU A 11 5.28 10.02 35.98
CA GLU A 11 5.95 11.33 36.10
C GLU A 11 5.30 12.36 35.13
N SER A 12 5.04 11.98 33.87
CA SER A 12 4.34 12.86 32.93
C SER A 12 2.89 13.20 33.33
N LYS A 13 2.21 12.27 34.00
CA LYS A 13 0.87 12.51 34.55
C LYS A 13 0.90 13.50 35.71
N VAL A 14 1.90 13.39 36.58
CA VAL A 14 2.10 14.34 37.72
C VAL A 14 2.41 15.74 37.18
N ASP A 15 3.21 15.86 36.12
CA ASP A 15 3.49 17.14 35.47
C ASP A 15 2.23 17.76 34.82
N TYR A 16 1.39 16.91 34.22
CA TYR A 16 0.11 17.35 33.63
C TYR A 16 -0.90 17.82 34.71
N ASP A 17 -1.01 17.09 35.80
CA ASP A 17 -1.92 17.40 36.91
C ASP A 17 -1.44 18.64 37.71
N ASN A 18 -0.16 19.00 37.62
CA ASN A 18 0.42 20.19 38.25
C ASN A 18 0.39 21.44 37.36
N ILE A 19 -0.16 21.37 36.15
CA ILE A 19 -0.36 22.58 35.32
C ILE A 19 -1.40 23.47 36.00
N THR A 20 -0.95 24.50 36.67
CA THR A 20 -1.83 25.51 37.26
C THR A 20 -2.50 26.33 36.17
N ILE A 21 -3.77 26.13 35.98
CA ILE A 21 -4.59 26.98 35.12
C ILE A 21 -4.71 28.34 35.84
N PRO A 22 -4.27 29.44 35.20
CA PRO A 22 -4.39 30.77 35.83
C PRO A 22 -5.85 31.08 36.16
N ASN A 23 -6.10 31.55 37.36
CA ASN A 23 -7.45 31.90 37.84
C ASN A 23 -8.20 32.94 36.99
N ASN A 24 -7.50 33.56 36.05
CA ASN A 24 -8.02 34.60 35.16
C ASN A 24 -8.09 34.17 33.69
N ILE A 25 -8.11 32.86 33.40
CA ILE A 25 -8.20 32.33 32.01
C ILE A 25 -9.41 32.89 31.27
N ASP A 26 -10.56 33.00 31.95
CA ASP A 26 -11.77 33.60 31.39
C ASP A 26 -11.58 35.08 30.98
N GLU A 27 -10.74 35.83 31.69
CA GLU A 27 -10.42 37.20 31.36
C GLU A 27 -9.58 37.29 30.07
N TYR A 28 -8.66 36.36 29.85
CA TYR A 28 -7.90 36.28 28.61
C TYR A 28 -8.76 35.88 27.41
N ILE A 29 -9.68 34.95 27.62
CA ILE A 29 -10.68 34.55 26.60
C ILE A 29 -11.59 35.74 26.27
N GLN A 30 -12.11 36.46 27.28
CA GLN A 30 -12.96 37.64 27.10
C GLN A 30 -12.20 38.80 26.43
N ARG A 31 -10.91 39.01 26.75
CA ARG A 31 -10.05 40.00 26.08
C ARG A 31 -9.82 39.61 24.60
N GLY A 32 -9.64 38.32 24.30
CA GLY A 32 -9.53 37.82 22.94
C GLY A 32 -10.78 38.08 22.12
N ILE A 33 -11.94 37.79 22.70
CA ILE A 33 -13.26 38.01 22.08
C ILE A 33 -13.53 39.51 21.90
N LYS A 34 -13.22 40.34 22.90
CA LYS A 34 -13.36 41.82 22.78
C LYS A 34 -12.41 42.41 21.74
N LYS A 35 -11.19 41.91 21.64
CA LYS A 35 -10.22 42.38 20.62
C LYS A 35 -10.72 42.04 19.23
N TYR A 36 -11.30 40.86 19.04
CA TYR A 36 -11.92 40.44 17.77
C TYR A 36 -13.13 41.31 17.40
N THR A 37 -13.99 41.64 18.37
CA THR A 37 -15.17 42.48 18.12
C THR A 37 -14.85 43.98 17.92
N SER A 38 -13.73 44.47 18.45
CA SER A 38 -13.32 45.86 18.25
C SER A 38 -12.76 46.13 16.83
N TYR A 39 -12.19 45.13 16.19
CA TYR A 39 -11.79 45.26 14.78
C TYR A 39 -12.98 45.35 13.79
N LYS A 40 -14.20 45.11 14.22
CA LYS A 40 -15.40 45.14 13.38
C LYS A 40 -16.05 46.51 13.19
N ARG A 41 -15.42 47.62 13.71
CA ARG A 41 -15.96 48.99 13.58
C ARG A 41 -15.15 49.91 12.68
N ILE A 42 -14.29 49.37 11.79
CA ILE A 42 -13.77 50.18 10.70
C ILE A 42 -14.73 50.04 9.53
N GLY A 43 -15.58 51.05 9.36
CA GLY A 43 -16.56 51.11 8.28
C GLY A 43 -15.87 51.17 6.92
N LEU A 44 -15.65 50.03 6.29
CA LEU A 44 -15.36 50.00 4.86
C LEU A 44 -16.67 50.26 4.09
N ARG A 45 -16.84 51.45 3.59
CA ARG A 45 -17.78 51.73 2.52
C ARG A 45 -17.32 50.97 1.27
N LEU A 46 -17.78 49.75 1.07
CA LEU A 46 -17.58 48.94 -0.12
C LEU A 46 -18.28 49.60 -1.29
N ARG A 47 -17.56 50.33 -2.08
CA ARG A 47 -17.97 50.82 -3.40
C ARG A 47 -17.34 49.91 -4.47
N THR A 48 -17.89 48.72 -4.70
CA THR A 48 -17.87 48.06 -6.00
C THR A 48 -18.64 46.72 -5.92
N PRO A 49 -19.56 46.42 -6.83
CA PRO A 49 -20.26 45.13 -6.92
C PRO A 49 -19.33 43.94 -7.20
N SER A 50 -18.09 44.20 -7.64
CA SER A 50 -17.10 43.19 -7.97
C SER A 50 -16.54 42.43 -6.75
N ILE A 51 -16.45 43.08 -5.57
CA ILE A 51 -15.94 42.43 -4.35
C ILE A 51 -17.01 41.54 -3.72
N ALA A 52 -18.27 41.92 -3.80
CA ALA A 52 -19.39 41.06 -3.34
C ALA A 52 -19.49 39.81 -4.22
N ALA A 53 -19.32 39.93 -5.54
CA ALA A 53 -19.29 38.79 -6.46
C ALA A 53 -18.10 37.85 -6.19
N ALA A 54 -16.91 38.40 -5.89
CA ALA A 54 -15.73 37.60 -5.53
C ALA A 54 -15.90 36.87 -4.19
N ILE A 55 -16.54 37.49 -3.18
CA ILE A 55 -16.86 36.86 -1.90
C ILE A 55 -17.91 35.78 -2.07
N ILE A 56 -18.93 36.01 -2.87
CA ILE A 56 -19.95 35.00 -3.19
C ILE A 56 -19.34 33.85 -3.98
N LEU A 57 -18.46 34.13 -4.94
CA LEU A 57 -17.73 33.09 -5.69
C LEU A 57 -16.79 32.29 -4.77
N PHE A 58 -16.09 32.97 -3.86
CA PHE A 58 -15.22 32.32 -2.87
C PHE A 58 -16.02 31.50 -1.85
N LEU A 59 -17.18 31.96 -1.43
CA LEU A 59 -18.11 31.22 -0.57
C LEU A 59 -18.73 30.03 -1.32
N LEU A 60 -19.08 30.18 -2.60
CA LEU A 60 -19.56 29.09 -3.43
C LEU A 60 -18.45 28.05 -3.67
N ILE A 61 -17.21 28.46 -3.92
CA ILE A 61 -16.06 27.58 -4.06
C ILE A 61 -15.71 26.89 -2.71
N SER A 62 -15.88 27.60 -1.59
CA SER A 62 -15.68 27.03 -0.24
C SER A 62 -16.81 26.07 0.15
N MET A 63 -18.04 26.31 -0.29
CA MET A 63 -19.19 25.41 -0.10
C MET A 63 -19.09 24.17 -1.00
N ILE A 64 -18.43 24.24 -2.14
CA ILE A 64 -18.16 23.09 -3.00
C ILE A 64 -17.13 22.14 -2.36
N ARG A 65 -16.26 22.63 -1.46
CA ARG A 65 -15.26 21.79 -0.76
C ARG A 65 -15.82 21.00 0.43
N ILE A 66 -17.01 21.35 0.95
CA ILE A 66 -17.75 20.57 1.93
C ILE A 66 -19.16 20.47 1.35
N SER A 67 -19.35 19.57 0.38
CA SER A 67 -20.66 19.38 -0.23
C SER A 67 -21.65 18.85 0.83
N PRO A 68 -22.66 19.65 1.28
CA PRO A 68 -23.71 19.13 2.15
C PRO A 68 -24.43 17.95 1.52
N VAL A 69 -24.51 17.94 0.18
CA VAL A 69 -25.10 16.85 -0.62
C VAL A 69 -24.38 15.51 -0.40
N PHE A 70 -23.07 15.54 -0.13
CA PHE A 70 -22.33 14.30 0.20
C PHE A 70 -22.62 13.82 1.63
N ALA A 71 -22.70 14.75 2.58
CA ALA A 71 -23.11 14.43 3.96
C ALA A 71 -24.54 13.90 4.03
N ASP A 72 -25.47 14.49 3.27
CA ASP A 72 -26.86 14.03 3.16
C ASP A 72 -26.93 12.67 2.45
N TYR A 73 -26.16 12.46 1.38
CA TYR A 73 -26.08 11.17 0.69
C TYR A 73 -25.49 10.06 1.56
N LEU A 74 -24.49 10.38 2.41
CA LEU A 74 -23.96 9.45 3.41
C LEU A 74 -24.92 9.21 4.58
N ALA A 75 -25.76 10.18 4.93
CA ALA A 75 -26.75 10.04 6.02
C ALA A 75 -27.86 9.06 5.65
N ASP A 76 -28.27 9.06 4.39
CA ASP A 76 -29.38 8.24 3.89
C ASP A 76 -28.97 6.79 3.53
N VAL A 77 -27.65 6.50 3.39
CA VAL A 77 -27.16 5.18 3.04
C VAL A 77 -26.07 4.73 4.03
N PRO A 78 -26.47 4.03 5.12
CA PRO A 78 -25.54 3.57 6.17
C PRO A 78 -24.33 2.78 5.63
N ILE A 79 -24.53 2.07 4.53
CA ILE A 79 -23.49 1.25 3.87
C ILE A 79 -22.33 2.10 3.32
N LEU A 80 -22.59 3.33 2.86
CA LEU A 80 -21.54 4.20 2.34
C LEU A 80 -20.61 4.76 3.43
N LYS A 81 -21.09 4.88 4.67
CA LYS A 81 -20.26 5.32 5.80
C LYS A 81 -19.07 4.41 6.03
N TYR A 82 -19.26 3.08 5.96
CA TYR A 82 -18.16 2.16 6.18
C TYR A 82 -17.22 2.12 4.97
N ILE A 83 -17.75 2.24 3.74
CA ILE A 83 -16.93 2.30 2.53
C ILE A 83 -15.96 3.48 2.59
N VAL A 84 -16.45 4.69 2.93
CA VAL A 84 -15.60 5.88 3.11
C VAL A 84 -14.51 5.63 4.16
N LYS A 85 -14.84 4.92 5.25
CA LYS A 85 -13.86 4.55 6.26
C LYS A 85 -12.82 3.57 5.71
N LEU A 86 -13.22 2.64 4.84
CA LEU A 86 -12.30 1.66 4.23
C LEU A 86 -11.38 2.28 3.16
N VAL A 87 -11.80 3.35 2.51
CA VAL A 87 -11.04 3.99 1.42
C VAL A 87 -10.35 5.30 1.82
N HIS A 88 -10.39 5.68 3.09
CA HIS A 88 -9.90 6.99 3.53
C HIS A 88 -8.39 7.21 3.33
N TYR A 89 -7.61 6.14 3.23
CA TYR A 89 -6.16 6.21 2.95
C TYR A 89 -5.82 6.36 1.48
N ASP A 90 -6.78 6.20 0.57
CA ASP A 90 -6.60 6.27 -0.87
C ASP A 90 -7.47 7.39 -1.44
N LYS A 91 -6.85 8.51 -1.82
CA LYS A 91 -7.53 9.70 -2.36
C LYS A 91 -8.33 9.38 -3.63
N GLY A 92 -7.83 8.49 -4.49
CA GLY A 92 -8.49 8.08 -5.72
C GLY A 92 -9.79 7.33 -5.44
N LEU A 93 -9.77 6.36 -4.53
CA LEU A 93 -10.97 5.63 -4.12
C LEU A 93 -11.95 6.52 -3.35
N LYS A 94 -11.45 7.36 -2.45
CA LYS A 94 -12.29 8.34 -1.76
C LYS A 94 -13.00 9.25 -2.74
N SER A 95 -12.28 9.83 -3.69
CA SER A 95 -12.83 10.68 -4.74
C SER A 95 -13.81 9.94 -5.64
N SER A 96 -13.55 8.65 -5.92
CA SER A 96 -14.49 7.78 -6.65
C SER A 96 -15.84 7.66 -5.94
N VAL A 97 -15.85 7.46 -4.63
CA VAL A 97 -17.08 7.41 -3.83
C VAL A 97 -17.79 8.76 -3.83
N GLU A 98 -17.06 9.85 -3.63
CA GLU A 98 -17.57 11.23 -3.63
C GLU A 98 -18.21 11.62 -4.96
N ASN A 99 -17.68 11.12 -6.07
CA ASN A 99 -18.22 11.35 -7.42
C ASN A 99 -19.24 10.27 -7.87
N LYS A 100 -19.74 9.45 -6.94
CA LYS A 100 -20.72 8.38 -7.22
C LYS A 100 -20.21 7.33 -8.21
N PHE A 101 -18.90 7.20 -8.34
CA PHE A 101 -18.24 6.19 -9.15
C PHE A 101 -18.16 4.86 -8.37
N ILE A 102 -19.34 4.36 -8.00
CA ILE A 102 -19.53 3.12 -7.24
C ILE A 102 -20.76 2.39 -7.79
N GLN A 103 -20.73 1.07 -7.80
CA GLN A 103 -21.83 0.24 -8.26
C GLN A 103 -22.35 -0.59 -7.10
N THR A 104 -23.65 -0.48 -6.80
CA THR A 104 -24.31 -1.30 -5.79
C THR A 104 -24.60 -2.67 -6.37
N ILE A 105 -24.24 -3.73 -5.64
CA ILE A 105 -24.40 -5.13 -6.05
C ILE A 105 -25.48 -5.81 -5.23
N GLY A 106 -25.29 -5.98 -3.92
CA GLY A 106 -26.27 -6.54 -3.00
C GLY A 106 -26.54 -8.04 -3.16
N VAL A 107 -25.63 -8.78 -3.80
CA VAL A 107 -25.76 -10.25 -4.02
C VAL A 107 -25.05 -10.99 -2.90
N SER A 108 -25.64 -12.09 -2.43
CA SER A 108 -25.08 -12.90 -1.33
C SER A 108 -25.20 -14.38 -1.56
N ASP A 109 -24.33 -15.14 -0.90
CA ASP A 109 -24.40 -16.59 -0.76
C ASP A 109 -24.25 -16.96 0.72
N GLU A 110 -24.94 -18.02 1.18
CA GLU A 110 -24.99 -18.39 2.59
C GLU A 110 -24.86 -19.90 2.79
N HIS A 111 -23.94 -20.29 3.68
CA HIS A 111 -23.73 -21.67 4.11
C HIS A 111 -23.56 -21.74 5.62
N GLU A 112 -24.32 -22.62 6.29
CA GLU A 112 -24.26 -22.88 7.74
C GLU A 112 -24.24 -21.63 8.63
N GLY A 113 -25.07 -20.63 8.30
CA GLY A 113 -25.18 -19.40 9.06
C GLY A 113 -24.03 -18.40 8.83
N ILE A 114 -23.16 -18.64 7.83
CA ILE A 114 -22.19 -17.67 7.33
C ILE A 114 -22.73 -17.13 6.01
N LYS A 115 -23.19 -15.87 6.04
CA LYS A 115 -23.65 -15.14 4.87
C LYS A 115 -22.57 -14.19 4.37
N PHE A 116 -22.14 -14.37 3.14
CA PHE A 116 -21.18 -13.52 2.45
C PHE A 116 -21.92 -12.68 1.41
N THR A 117 -21.88 -11.37 1.54
CA THR A 117 -22.60 -10.43 0.68
C THR A 117 -21.60 -9.50 0.00
N ILE A 118 -21.68 -9.37 -1.31
CA ILE A 118 -21.00 -8.29 -2.03
C ILE A 118 -21.93 -7.08 -2.03
N ASP A 119 -21.53 -6.05 -1.32
CA ASP A 119 -22.33 -4.84 -1.15
C ASP A 119 -22.21 -3.90 -2.36
N ASN A 120 -20.99 -3.56 -2.70
CA ASN A 120 -20.65 -2.59 -3.73
C ASN A 120 -19.33 -2.96 -4.42
N ILE A 121 -19.12 -2.38 -5.61
CA ILE A 121 -17.81 -2.39 -6.28
C ILE A 121 -17.45 -0.97 -6.74
N ILE A 122 -16.15 -0.67 -6.74
CA ILE A 122 -15.53 0.40 -7.52
C ILE A 122 -14.67 -0.30 -8.56
N VAL A 123 -14.88 -0.02 -9.84
CA VAL A 123 -14.17 -0.70 -10.93
C VAL A 123 -13.88 0.25 -12.08
N ASP A 124 -12.67 0.18 -12.60
CA ASP A 124 -12.26 0.79 -13.87
C ASP A 124 -11.33 -0.17 -14.64
N ALA A 125 -10.69 0.31 -15.70
CA ALA A 125 -9.80 -0.51 -16.51
C ALA A 125 -8.53 -0.98 -15.78
N ALA A 126 -8.18 -0.34 -14.66
CA ALA A 126 -6.93 -0.61 -13.94
C ALA A 126 -7.12 -1.54 -12.73
N ARG A 127 -8.22 -1.36 -11.98
CA ARG A 127 -8.49 -2.17 -10.79
C ARG A 127 -9.96 -2.24 -10.43
N MET A 128 -10.28 -3.22 -9.56
CA MET A 128 -11.58 -3.34 -8.92
C MET A 128 -11.39 -3.45 -7.40
N VAL A 129 -12.22 -2.74 -6.65
CA VAL A 129 -12.33 -2.90 -5.19
C VAL A 129 -13.73 -3.41 -4.90
N VAL A 130 -13.80 -4.57 -4.26
CA VAL A 130 -15.06 -5.27 -3.92
C VAL A 130 -15.31 -5.10 -2.43
N PHE A 131 -16.34 -4.36 -2.06
CA PHE A 131 -16.76 -4.18 -0.67
C PHE A 131 -17.73 -5.27 -0.28
N TYR A 132 -17.47 -5.94 0.84
CA TYR A 132 -18.26 -7.06 1.29
C TYR A 132 -18.65 -6.99 2.76
N THR A 133 -19.72 -7.69 3.09
CA THR A 133 -20.17 -7.97 4.44
C THR A 133 -20.20 -9.47 4.68
N ILE A 134 -19.62 -9.94 5.79
CA ILE A 134 -19.82 -11.30 6.31
C ILE A 134 -20.67 -11.21 7.57
N GLU A 135 -21.81 -11.90 7.57
CA GLU A 135 -22.64 -12.10 8.77
C GLU A 135 -22.43 -13.53 9.26
N ASN A 136 -21.80 -13.69 10.43
CA ASN A 136 -21.44 -14.98 10.98
C ASN A 136 -22.36 -15.34 12.15
N ASN A 137 -23.39 -16.11 11.89
CA ASN A 137 -24.30 -16.70 12.88
C ASN A 137 -24.00 -18.18 13.15
N SER A 138 -22.86 -18.69 12.64
CA SER A 138 -22.42 -20.06 12.83
C SER A 138 -21.78 -20.28 14.21
N GLN A 139 -21.40 -21.53 14.46
CA GLN A 139 -20.60 -21.93 15.61
C GLN A 139 -19.12 -21.51 15.52
N TYR A 140 -18.63 -21.15 14.34
CA TYR A 140 -17.23 -20.79 14.11
C TYR A 140 -16.93 -19.38 14.56
N LYS A 141 -15.98 -19.24 15.50
CA LYS A 141 -15.69 -17.93 16.11
C LYS A 141 -14.76 -17.07 15.24
N TYR A 142 -13.73 -17.68 14.70
CA TYR A 142 -12.72 -16.98 13.88
C TYR A 142 -12.74 -17.52 12.47
N LEU A 143 -12.97 -16.63 11.51
CA LEU A 143 -12.96 -16.95 10.09
C LEU A 143 -11.71 -16.36 9.42
N GLU A 144 -11.11 -17.13 8.55
CA GLU A 144 -10.07 -16.68 7.65
C GLU A 144 -10.50 -16.93 6.20
N MET A 145 -10.48 -15.88 5.40
CA MET A 145 -10.73 -15.99 3.96
C MET A 145 -9.53 -16.66 3.29
N SER A 146 -9.79 -17.62 2.44
CA SER A 146 -8.77 -18.38 1.70
C SER A 146 -9.26 -18.68 0.29
N ASN A 147 -8.35 -19.01 -0.60
CA ASN A 147 -8.64 -19.45 -1.96
C ASN A 147 -9.71 -18.59 -2.67
N VAL A 148 -9.40 -17.31 -2.86
CA VAL A 148 -10.25 -16.39 -3.62
C VAL A 148 -9.95 -16.54 -5.10
N LYS A 149 -11.01 -16.76 -5.91
CA LYS A 149 -10.91 -16.87 -7.37
C LYS A 149 -11.88 -15.94 -8.05
N PHE A 150 -11.41 -15.27 -9.08
CA PHE A 150 -12.23 -14.49 -9.99
C PHE A 150 -12.14 -15.11 -11.39
N THR A 151 -13.29 -15.48 -11.94
CA THR A 151 -13.37 -16.09 -13.29
C THR A 151 -14.39 -15.35 -14.14
N ASP A 152 -14.24 -15.50 -15.45
CA ASP A 152 -15.23 -15.06 -16.43
C ASP A 152 -16.36 -16.10 -16.61
N GLY A 153 -17.35 -15.79 -17.45
CA GLY A 153 -18.49 -16.68 -17.73
C GLY A 153 -18.11 -18.03 -18.35
N THR A 154 -16.86 -18.22 -18.78
CA THR A 154 -16.34 -19.51 -19.30
C THR A 154 -15.60 -20.31 -18.24
N GLY A 155 -15.39 -19.75 -17.04
CA GLY A 155 -14.59 -20.35 -15.99
C GLY A 155 -13.09 -20.08 -16.11
N LYS A 156 -12.64 -19.26 -17.07
CA LYS A 156 -11.25 -18.83 -17.18
C LYS A 156 -10.94 -17.79 -16.09
N SER A 157 -9.80 -17.98 -15.39
CA SER A 157 -9.33 -17.03 -14.40
C SER A 157 -9.05 -15.65 -15.02
N ILE A 158 -9.46 -14.60 -14.32
CA ILE A 158 -9.11 -13.22 -14.69
C ILE A 158 -7.66 -12.98 -14.32
N GLU A 159 -6.86 -12.49 -15.26
CA GLU A 159 -5.45 -12.18 -15.05
C GLU A 159 -5.32 -10.89 -14.23
N ALA A 160 -5.03 -11.03 -12.94
CA ALA A 160 -4.93 -9.93 -12.00
C ALA A 160 -4.12 -10.30 -10.76
N GLY A 161 -3.58 -9.31 -10.09
CA GLY A 161 -3.10 -9.43 -8.71
C GLY A 161 -4.27 -9.30 -7.74
N TYR A 162 -4.26 -10.08 -6.66
CA TYR A 162 -5.32 -10.08 -5.65
C TYR A 162 -4.76 -9.77 -4.27
N SER A 163 -5.43 -8.87 -3.56
CA SER A 163 -5.21 -8.64 -2.13
C SER A 163 -6.52 -8.88 -1.39
N PHE A 164 -6.52 -9.81 -0.46
CA PHE A 164 -7.70 -10.20 0.30
C PHE A 164 -7.33 -10.68 1.70
N GLY A 165 -8.30 -10.65 2.58
CA GLY A 165 -8.17 -11.14 3.96
C GLY A 165 -9.23 -10.49 4.84
N ILE A 166 -9.38 -11.02 6.04
CA ILE A 166 -10.17 -10.39 7.08
C ILE A 166 -9.19 -9.73 8.04
N SER A 167 -9.32 -8.42 8.21
CA SER A 167 -8.49 -7.67 9.14
C SER A 167 -8.54 -8.29 10.54
N TYR A 168 -7.37 -8.37 11.19
CA TYR A 168 -7.20 -9.05 12.47
C TYR A 168 -8.18 -8.59 13.56
N ASP A 169 -8.39 -7.30 13.68
CA ASP A 169 -9.31 -6.66 14.62
C ASP A 169 -10.80 -6.98 14.39
N LYS A 170 -11.13 -7.54 13.22
CA LYS A 170 -12.50 -7.86 12.82
C LYS A 170 -12.84 -9.34 12.93
N GLN A 171 -11.88 -10.23 13.10
CA GLN A 171 -12.10 -11.70 13.03
C GLN A 171 -13.05 -12.24 14.09
N GLU A 172 -13.20 -11.57 15.23
CA GLU A 172 -14.13 -11.95 16.30
C GLU A 172 -15.56 -11.41 16.11
N LEU A 173 -15.77 -10.53 15.12
CA LEU A 173 -17.06 -9.87 14.94
C LEU A 173 -18.08 -10.79 14.30
N ARG A 174 -19.34 -10.71 14.76
CA ARG A 174 -20.47 -11.37 14.10
C ARG A 174 -20.85 -10.75 12.77
N LYS A 175 -20.47 -9.49 12.57
CA LYS A 175 -20.62 -8.78 11.31
C LYS A 175 -19.31 -8.13 10.94
N ILE A 176 -18.72 -8.61 9.86
CA ILE A 176 -17.43 -8.16 9.32
C ILE A 176 -17.70 -7.38 8.05
N GLN A 177 -17.14 -6.18 7.93
CA GLN A 177 -17.19 -5.37 6.72
C GLN A 177 -15.76 -5.04 6.30
N ASP A 178 -15.39 -5.43 5.08
CA ASP A 178 -14.04 -5.26 4.55
C ASP A 178 -14.05 -5.18 3.02
N ASN A 179 -12.88 -5.21 2.39
CA ASN A 179 -12.75 -5.17 0.95
C ASN A 179 -11.76 -6.19 0.39
N LEU A 180 -11.98 -6.58 -0.86
CA LEU A 180 -11.05 -7.31 -1.70
C LEU A 180 -10.54 -6.34 -2.77
N LYS A 181 -9.26 -6.39 -3.08
CA LYS A 181 -8.65 -5.57 -4.13
C LYS A 181 -8.16 -6.46 -5.26
N VAL A 182 -8.46 -6.05 -6.48
CA VAL A 182 -8.11 -6.75 -7.72
C VAL A 182 -7.40 -5.76 -8.63
N SER A 183 -6.12 -5.97 -8.89
CA SER A 183 -5.31 -5.14 -9.80
C SER A 183 -5.19 -5.84 -11.14
N PHE A 184 -5.87 -5.32 -12.17
CA PHE A 184 -5.87 -5.91 -13.51
C PHE A 184 -4.52 -5.72 -14.20
N VAL A 185 -4.12 -6.73 -14.98
CA VAL A 185 -3.03 -6.59 -15.95
C VAL A 185 -3.54 -5.77 -17.15
N GLU A 186 -2.69 -4.99 -17.80
CA GLU A 186 -3.09 -4.04 -18.86
C GLU A 186 -3.90 -4.68 -20.00
N SER A 187 -3.64 -5.96 -20.32
CA SER A 187 -4.35 -6.72 -21.35
C SER A 187 -5.67 -7.35 -20.89
N THR A 188 -6.07 -7.18 -19.63
CA THR A 188 -7.23 -7.85 -19.06
C THR A 188 -8.52 -7.32 -19.66
N ILE A 189 -9.31 -8.21 -20.27
CA ILE A 189 -10.66 -7.90 -20.71
C ILE A 189 -11.60 -8.18 -19.53
N ILE A 190 -12.14 -7.12 -18.94
CA ILE A 190 -13.10 -7.23 -17.85
C ILE A 190 -14.42 -7.78 -18.39
N PRO A 191 -14.96 -8.92 -17.90
CA PRO A 191 -16.24 -9.47 -18.36
C PRO A 191 -17.43 -8.64 -17.85
N GLU A 192 -18.63 -8.86 -18.38
CA GLU A 192 -19.87 -8.24 -17.90
C GLU A 192 -20.35 -8.82 -16.58
N THR A 193 -19.95 -10.05 -16.30
CA THR A 193 -20.19 -10.73 -15.03
C THR A 193 -18.89 -11.39 -14.58
N ILE A 194 -18.49 -11.12 -13.36
CA ILE A 194 -17.34 -11.75 -12.72
C ILE A 194 -17.88 -12.78 -11.72
N HIS A 195 -17.44 -14.02 -11.87
CA HIS A 195 -17.76 -15.10 -10.94
C HIS A 195 -16.71 -15.13 -9.82
N LEU A 196 -17.12 -14.78 -8.61
CA LEU A 196 -16.29 -14.81 -7.41
C LEU A 196 -16.54 -16.12 -6.66
N GLN A 197 -15.46 -16.83 -6.33
CA GLN A 197 -15.47 -17.98 -5.44
C GLN A 197 -14.57 -17.70 -4.24
N VAL A 198 -15.07 -17.97 -3.03
CA VAL A 198 -14.36 -17.77 -1.78
C VAL A 198 -14.50 -19.01 -0.90
N GLU A 199 -13.40 -19.43 -0.27
CA GLU A 199 -13.39 -20.47 0.76
C GLU A 199 -13.00 -19.84 2.10
N PHE A 200 -13.51 -20.40 3.19
CA PHE A 200 -13.15 -19.99 4.54
C PHE A 200 -12.49 -21.14 5.32
N HIS A 201 -11.57 -20.76 6.20
CA HIS A 201 -11.05 -21.64 7.24
C HIS A 201 -11.53 -21.13 8.61
N GLN A 202 -11.82 -22.08 9.50
CA GLN A 202 -11.93 -21.83 10.92
C GLN A 202 -10.55 -21.80 11.55
N LYS A 203 -10.33 -20.92 12.53
CA LYS A 203 -9.17 -20.89 13.40
C LYS A 203 -9.60 -20.95 14.87
N ASP A 204 -8.69 -21.44 15.71
CA ASP A 204 -8.93 -21.46 17.16
C ASP A 204 -8.57 -20.11 17.83
N THR A 205 -7.71 -19.34 17.20
CA THR A 205 -7.25 -18.02 17.71
C THR A 205 -7.22 -16.98 16.58
N PRO A 206 -7.36 -15.69 16.92
CA PRO A 206 -7.21 -14.62 15.93
C PRO A 206 -5.76 -14.43 15.46
N MET A 207 -4.76 -14.94 16.19
CA MET A 207 -3.34 -14.66 15.92
C MET A 207 -2.78 -15.40 14.72
N ASN A 208 -2.14 -14.66 13.82
CA ASN A 208 -1.43 -15.18 12.64
C ASN A 208 0.04 -15.54 12.89
N TYR A 209 0.58 -15.30 14.10
CA TYR A 209 2.02 -15.41 14.39
C TYR A 209 2.53 -16.83 14.64
N VAL A 210 1.62 -17.78 14.75
CA VAL A 210 2.00 -19.20 14.85
C VAL A 210 1.30 -19.92 13.72
N VAL A 211 2.03 -20.74 12.97
CA VAL A 211 1.41 -21.70 12.06
C VAL A 211 0.40 -22.48 12.88
N ASN A 212 -0.87 -22.10 12.80
CA ASN A 212 -1.91 -22.71 13.61
C ASN A 212 -2.19 -24.12 13.08
N PRO A 213 -1.78 -25.18 13.78
CA PRO A 213 -2.00 -26.56 13.30
C PRO A 213 -3.49 -26.91 13.20
N ASN A 214 -4.38 -26.16 13.82
CA ASN A 214 -5.83 -26.39 13.90
C ASN A 214 -6.62 -25.55 12.88
N ARG A 215 -6.01 -25.15 11.77
CA ARG A 215 -6.70 -24.47 10.67
C ARG A 215 -7.55 -25.49 9.91
N ILE A 216 -8.87 -25.41 10.04
CA ILE A 216 -9.81 -26.34 9.43
C ILE A 216 -10.52 -25.63 8.28
N LYS A 217 -10.38 -26.20 7.07
CA LYS A 217 -11.12 -25.72 5.91
C LYS A 217 -12.61 -26.05 6.08
N LEU A 218 -13.47 -25.06 5.89
CA LEU A 218 -14.91 -25.30 5.82
C LEU A 218 -15.27 -26.04 4.51
N PRO A 219 -16.26 -26.96 4.54
CA PRO A 219 -16.56 -27.81 3.39
C PRO A 219 -17.36 -27.12 2.29
N TYR A 220 -17.48 -25.79 2.34
CA TYR A 220 -18.30 -25.00 1.42
C TYR A 220 -17.44 -24.01 0.63
N THR A 221 -17.94 -23.64 -0.54
CA THR A 221 -17.41 -22.58 -1.39
C THR A 221 -18.52 -21.58 -1.64
N TRP A 222 -18.34 -20.34 -1.21
CA TRP A 222 -19.27 -19.24 -1.49
C TRP A 222 -19.06 -18.79 -2.93
N GLN A 223 -20.16 -18.68 -3.69
CA GLN A 223 -20.15 -18.36 -5.11
C GLN A 223 -21.08 -17.18 -5.38
N ILE A 224 -20.54 -16.10 -5.92
CA ILE A 224 -21.28 -14.88 -6.17
C ILE A 224 -20.98 -14.37 -7.58
N ASP A 225 -22.04 -14.06 -8.31
CA ASP A 225 -21.97 -13.42 -9.61
C ASP A 225 -22.02 -11.90 -9.42
N ILE A 226 -20.96 -11.22 -9.82
CA ILE A 226 -20.81 -9.77 -9.71
C ILE A 226 -21.07 -9.15 -11.08
N PRO A 227 -22.23 -8.52 -11.33
CA PRO A 227 -22.47 -7.79 -12.58
C PRO A 227 -21.59 -6.53 -12.62
N VAL A 228 -20.95 -6.28 -13.77
CA VAL A 228 -20.07 -5.14 -14.00
C VAL A 228 -20.66 -4.23 -15.07
N ASP A 229 -21.13 -3.07 -14.68
CA ASP A 229 -21.60 -2.04 -15.61
C ASP A 229 -20.41 -1.28 -16.22
N LYS A 230 -19.94 -1.78 -17.37
CA LYS A 230 -18.81 -1.20 -18.10
C LYS A 230 -19.09 0.21 -18.61
N SER A 231 -20.35 0.60 -18.78
CA SER A 231 -20.71 1.94 -19.27
C SER A 231 -20.26 3.04 -18.29
N LYS A 232 -20.15 2.70 -17.00
CA LYS A 232 -19.72 3.65 -15.95
C LYS A 232 -18.26 4.06 -16.05
N PHE A 233 -17.40 3.26 -16.68
CA PHE A 233 -15.97 3.57 -16.81
C PHE A 233 -15.48 3.57 -18.27
N ALA A 234 -16.36 3.34 -19.22
CA ALA A 234 -16.02 3.44 -20.63
C ALA A 234 -15.46 4.82 -20.96
N ASN A 235 -14.27 4.86 -21.58
CA ASN A 235 -13.55 6.08 -21.94
C ASN A 235 -13.10 6.96 -20.75
N MET A 236 -13.11 6.43 -19.53
CA MET A 236 -12.62 7.13 -18.34
C MET A 236 -11.12 6.83 -18.11
N LYS A 237 -10.31 7.06 -19.13
CA LYS A 237 -8.86 6.87 -19.10
C LYS A 237 -8.22 8.06 -19.84
N GLU A 238 -7.29 8.75 -19.18
CA GLU A 238 -6.44 9.75 -19.82
C GLU A 238 -5.04 9.16 -19.98
N VAL A 239 -4.44 9.33 -21.16
CA VAL A 239 -3.09 8.79 -21.47
C VAL A 239 -2.21 9.93 -21.93
N TYR A 240 -1.05 10.06 -21.33
CA TYR A 240 -0.02 11.05 -21.67
C TYR A 240 1.26 10.31 -22.03
N ASP A 241 1.68 10.41 -23.29
CA ASP A 241 2.98 9.94 -23.77
C ASP A 241 4.04 10.97 -23.34
N VAL A 242 4.80 10.65 -22.30
CA VAL A 242 5.80 11.55 -21.68
C VAL A 242 7.10 11.49 -22.46
N ASN A 243 7.63 10.29 -22.69
CA ASN A 243 8.87 10.00 -23.45
C ASN A 243 10.06 10.90 -23.03
N GLN A 244 10.19 11.17 -21.74
CA GLN A 244 11.27 12.00 -21.18
C GLN A 244 12.28 11.13 -20.45
N THR A 245 13.55 11.24 -20.82
CA THR A 245 14.67 10.61 -20.12
C THR A 245 15.32 11.63 -19.19
N VAL A 246 15.50 11.22 -17.93
CA VAL A 246 16.26 11.96 -16.91
C VAL A 246 17.45 11.15 -16.48
N GLU A 247 18.45 11.82 -15.89
CA GLU A 247 19.67 11.18 -15.42
C GLU A 247 19.96 11.57 -13.98
N ILE A 248 20.33 10.60 -13.16
CA ILE A 248 20.72 10.76 -11.76
C ILE A 248 21.93 9.85 -11.48
N GLU A 249 23.04 10.43 -11.04
CA GLU A 249 24.32 9.71 -10.84
C GLU A 249 24.69 8.80 -12.02
N ASN A 250 24.61 9.31 -13.25
CA ASN A 250 24.84 8.60 -14.51
C ASN A 250 23.90 7.38 -14.74
N GLN A 251 22.81 7.26 -14.00
CA GLN A 251 21.76 6.28 -14.27
C GLN A 251 20.61 6.97 -15.00
N LYS A 252 20.24 6.46 -16.16
CA LYS A 252 19.13 6.98 -16.98
C LYS A 252 17.82 6.32 -16.60
N ILE A 253 16.78 7.13 -16.50
CA ILE A 253 15.40 6.71 -16.25
C ILE A 253 14.54 7.36 -17.32
N THR A 254 13.87 6.58 -18.12
CA THR A 254 12.92 7.07 -19.11
C THR A 254 11.50 6.95 -18.56
N ILE A 255 10.81 8.06 -18.45
CA ILE A 255 9.37 8.11 -18.15
C ILE A 255 8.67 7.99 -19.48
N GLU A 256 8.08 6.85 -19.75
CA GLU A 256 7.46 6.58 -21.05
C GLU A 256 6.05 7.15 -21.13
N LYS A 257 5.23 6.86 -20.11
CA LYS A 257 3.81 7.13 -20.13
C LYS A 257 3.24 7.38 -18.75
N ALA A 258 2.23 8.25 -18.68
CA ALA A 258 1.36 8.38 -17.52
C ALA A 258 -0.07 8.06 -17.92
N ILE A 259 -0.74 7.20 -17.18
CA ILE A 259 -2.11 6.73 -17.41
C ILE A 259 -2.94 7.06 -16.20
N ILE A 260 -3.95 7.92 -16.37
CA ILE A 260 -4.82 8.36 -15.28
C ILE A 260 -6.16 7.65 -15.42
N ASN A 261 -6.46 6.74 -14.50
CA ASN A 261 -7.76 6.09 -14.36
C ASN A 261 -8.51 6.68 -13.15
N PRO A 262 -9.82 6.50 -13.05
CA PRO A 262 -10.60 6.95 -11.89
C PRO A 262 -10.05 6.49 -10.54
N THR A 263 -9.51 5.26 -10.48
CA THR A 263 -9.07 4.65 -9.22
C THR A 263 -7.57 4.80 -8.94
N ARG A 264 -6.70 4.88 -9.98
CA ARG A 264 -5.25 5.03 -9.81
C ARG A 264 -4.58 5.72 -11.00
N ILE A 265 -3.42 6.30 -10.76
CA ILE A 265 -2.48 6.73 -11.80
C ILE A 265 -1.42 5.66 -11.94
N GLU A 266 -1.07 5.33 -13.17
CA GLU A 266 0.05 4.47 -13.52
C GLU A 266 1.11 5.30 -14.24
N VAL A 267 2.37 5.18 -13.81
CA VAL A 267 3.53 5.77 -14.49
C VAL A 267 4.45 4.64 -14.92
N GLN A 268 4.65 4.52 -16.22
CA GLN A 268 5.52 3.51 -16.84
C GLN A 268 6.92 4.07 -17.00
N LEU A 269 7.90 3.36 -16.46
CA LEU A 269 9.31 3.72 -16.45
C LEU A 269 10.12 2.62 -17.12
N ALA A 270 11.14 3.04 -17.89
CA ALA A 270 12.12 2.15 -18.49
C ALA A 270 13.55 2.51 -18.05
N PHE A 271 14.39 1.48 -17.89
CA PHE A 271 15.80 1.59 -17.51
C PHE A 271 16.66 1.00 -18.62
N PRO A 272 17.49 1.81 -19.31
CA PRO A 272 18.39 1.31 -20.33
C PRO A 272 19.38 0.27 -19.78
N GLU A 273 19.72 -0.72 -20.61
CA GLU A 273 20.67 -1.79 -20.22
C GLU A 273 22.07 -1.27 -19.90
N GLU A 274 22.47 -0.14 -20.49
CA GLU A 274 23.76 0.50 -20.24
C GLU A 274 23.89 1.13 -18.84
N ASN A 275 22.83 1.26 -18.07
CA ASN A 275 22.94 1.66 -16.68
C ASN A 275 23.86 0.71 -15.92
N SER A 276 24.84 1.25 -15.20
CA SER A 276 25.80 0.47 -14.41
C SER A 276 25.16 -0.14 -13.15
N LYS A 277 24.05 0.47 -12.67
CA LYS A 277 23.30 0.03 -11.50
C LYS A 277 21.94 -0.53 -11.90
N LYS A 278 21.46 -1.51 -11.16
CA LYS A 278 20.04 -1.90 -11.13
C LYS A 278 19.32 -1.01 -10.13
N ILE A 279 18.23 -0.37 -10.56
CA ILE A 279 17.33 0.36 -9.67
C ILE A 279 16.45 -0.67 -8.98
N LEU A 280 16.50 -0.68 -7.66
CA LEU A 280 15.83 -1.68 -6.83
C LEU A 280 14.50 -1.17 -6.29
N ARG A 281 14.47 0.13 -5.89
CA ARG A 281 13.29 0.74 -5.28
C ARG A 281 13.32 2.25 -5.41
N PHE A 282 12.15 2.85 -5.59
CA PHE A 282 11.96 4.29 -5.42
C PHE A 282 11.59 4.60 -3.99
N GLU A 283 12.22 5.62 -3.43
CA GLU A 283 11.91 6.21 -2.13
C GLU A 283 11.48 7.67 -2.36
N ASP A 284 10.66 8.23 -1.49
CA ASP A 284 10.17 9.61 -1.60
C ASP A 284 9.74 9.98 -3.03
N ILE A 285 8.90 9.10 -3.61
CA ILE A 285 8.32 9.30 -4.94
C ILE A 285 6.84 9.62 -4.81
N LYS A 286 6.41 10.68 -5.53
CA LYS A 286 5.03 11.15 -5.51
C LYS A 286 4.67 11.89 -6.79
N ILE A 287 3.38 12.02 -7.05
CA ILE A 287 2.86 12.91 -8.06
C ILE A 287 2.37 14.19 -7.36
N VAL A 288 2.64 15.35 -7.97
CA VAL A 288 2.24 16.66 -7.44
C VAL A 288 1.55 17.47 -8.54
N ASP A 289 0.45 18.13 -8.23
CA ASP A 289 -0.24 19.01 -9.16
C ASP A 289 0.32 20.47 -9.14
N GLU A 290 -0.25 21.34 -9.98
CA GLU A 290 0.13 22.77 -10.05
C GLU A 290 -0.17 23.56 -8.77
N LYS A 291 -0.95 23.01 -7.84
CA LYS A 291 -1.31 23.63 -6.56
C LYS A 291 -0.49 23.08 -5.40
N GLY A 292 0.37 22.08 -5.65
CA GLY A 292 1.15 21.39 -4.64
C GLY A 292 0.37 20.30 -3.93
N GLU A 293 -0.77 19.85 -4.46
CA GLU A 293 -1.45 18.68 -3.92
C GLU A 293 -0.67 17.41 -4.28
N GLU A 294 -0.37 16.59 -3.28
CA GLU A 294 0.41 15.37 -3.42
C GLU A 294 -0.49 14.15 -3.57
N PHE A 295 -0.13 13.25 -4.49
CA PHE A 295 -0.73 11.94 -4.71
C PHE A 295 0.36 10.90 -4.47
N ALA A 296 0.25 10.21 -3.35
CA ALA A 296 1.25 9.24 -2.91
C ALA A 296 1.17 7.92 -3.69
N THR A 297 2.20 7.10 -3.57
CA THR A 297 2.12 5.70 -4.01
C THR A 297 1.05 4.96 -3.21
N ILE A 298 0.36 4.02 -3.86
CA ILE A 298 -0.65 3.20 -3.20
C ILE A 298 0.05 2.26 -2.20
N THR A 299 -0.34 2.29 -0.93
CA THR A 299 0.32 1.52 0.14
C THR A 299 -0.42 0.25 0.54
N GLU A 300 -1.74 0.20 0.35
CA GLU A 300 -2.58 -0.94 0.76
C GLU A 300 -3.01 -1.85 -0.39
N ASP A 301 -2.35 -1.73 -1.54
CA ASP A 301 -2.59 -2.52 -2.75
C ASP A 301 -1.26 -2.71 -3.48
N VAL A 302 -1.28 -3.20 -4.71
CA VAL A 302 -0.10 -3.25 -5.58
C VAL A 302 0.41 -1.83 -5.84
N SER A 303 1.60 -1.52 -5.31
CA SER A 303 2.24 -0.20 -5.48
C SER A 303 3.09 -0.11 -6.74
N ALA A 304 3.55 -1.25 -7.25
CA ALA A 304 4.35 -1.36 -8.46
C ALA A 304 4.23 -2.76 -9.08
N THR A 305 4.48 -2.84 -10.37
CA THR A 305 4.71 -4.10 -11.09
C THR A 305 5.96 -3.99 -11.94
N MET A 306 6.65 -5.10 -12.15
CA MET A 306 7.83 -5.20 -13.01
C MET A 306 7.48 -6.13 -14.17
N PRO A 307 7.12 -5.59 -15.34
CA PRO A 307 6.84 -6.41 -16.53
C PRO A 307 8.06 -7.24 -16.95
N ASP A 308 9.25 -6.68 -16.79
CA ASP A 308 10.54 -7.32 -17.01
C ASP A 308 11.64 -6.63 -16.17
N ASP A 309 12.90 -7.00 -16.40
CA ASP A 309 14.05 -6.49 -15.65
C ASP A 309 14.35 -5.00 -15.90
N ASN A 310 13.85 -4.43 -16.98
CA ASN A 310 14.15 -3.07 -17.43
C ASN A 310 12.95 -2.12 -17.37
N HIS A 311 11.75 -2.62 -16.98
CA HIS A 311 10.56 -1.81 -16.88
C HIS A 311 9.90 -1.94 -15.51
N ILE A 312 9.35 -0.83 -15.03
CA ILE A 312 8.53 -0.78 -13.83
C ILE A 312 7.30 0.11 -14.07
N ASN A 313 6.14 -0.36 -13.65
CA ASN A 313 4.93 0.44 -13.58
C ASN A 313 4.69 0.81 -12.12
N LEU A 314 4.68 2.10 -11.81
CA LEU A 314 4.40 2.63 -10.48
C LEU A 314 2.96 3.09 -10.39
N TYR A 315 2.32 2.83 -9.26
CA TYR A 315 0.91 3.16 -9.03
C TYR A 315 0.74 4.19 -7.93
N PHE A 316 -0.02 5.24 -8.24
CA PHE A 316 -0.29 6.36 -7.34
C PHE A 316 -1.79 6.56 -7.15
N GLU A 317 -2.15 7.24 -6.07
CA GLU A 317 -3.51 7.73 -5.84
C GLU A 317 -4.00 8.55 -7.02
N SER A 318 -5.27 8.36 -7.41
CA SER A 318 -5.83 9.05 -8.56
C SER A 318 -6.28 10.48 -8.25
N ASN A 319 -6.08 11.34 -9.24
CA ASN A 319 -6.62 12.70 -9.29
C ASN A 319 -7.63 12.89 -10.43
N TYR A 320 -8.14 11.81 -11.00
CA TYR A 320 -9.01 11.83 -12.18
C TYR A 320 -10.19 12.80 -12.03
N PHE A 321 -10.85 12.81 -10.88
CA PHE A 321 -12.01 13.66 -10.64
C PHE A 321 -11.65 15.11 -10.29
N SER A 322 -10.46 15.40 -9.80
CA SER A 322 -10.00 16.77 -9.51
C SER A 322 -9.51 17.52 -10.76
N LYS A 323 -9.16 16.79 -11.82
CA LYS A 323 -8.77 17.29 -13.14
C LYS A 323 -7.72 18.41 -13.08
N PRO A 324 -6.56 18.19 -12.50
CA PRO A 324 -5.50 19.19 -12.45
C PRO A 324 -5.04 19.56 -13.87
N LYS A 325 -4.52 20.77 -14.03
CA LYS A 325 -4.01 21.26 -15.31
C LYS A 325 -2.62 20.71 -15.62
N GLU A 326 -1.81 20.57 -14.61
CA GLU A 326 -0.44 20.05 -14.70
C GLU A 326 -0.19 19.01 -13.64
N LEU A 327 0.62 18.01 -13.97
CA LEU A 327 1.07 16.96 -13.08
C LEU A 327 2.56 16.78 -13.24
N TYR A 328 3.23 16.58 -12.12
CA TYR A 328 4.67 16.34 -12.04
C TYR A 328 4.96 15.09 -11.22
N LEU A 329 5.81 14.21 -11.74
CA LEU A 329 6.45 13.16 -10.96
C LEU A 329 7.65 13.76 -10.23
N GLN A 330 7.69 13.62 -8.91
CA GLN A 330 8.83 13.99 -8.09
C GLN A 330 9.51 12.74 -7.56
N ILE A 331 10.84 12.67 -7.64
CA ILE A 331 11.65 11.57 -7.14
C ILE A 331 12.76 12.19 -6.28
N GLY A 332 12.70 11.98 -4.96
CA GLY A 332 13.70 12.48 -4.00
C GLY A 332 14.88 11.53 -3.86
N SER A 333 14.64 10.23 -3.84
CA SER A 333 15.69 9.22 -3.75
C SER A 333 15.24 7.88 -4.31
N LEU A 334 16.24 7.05 -4.65
CA LEU A 334 16.02 5.68 -5.08
C LEU A 334 17.13 4.76 -4.52
N ARG A 335 16.80 3.49 -4.34
CA ARG A 335 17.78 2.46 -4.02
C ARG A 335 18.28 1.84 -5.30
N ALA A 336 19.60 1.75 -5.41
CA ALA A 336 20.25 1.15 -6.57
C ALA A 336 21.56 0.47 -6.16
N LEU A 337 21.92 -0.60 -6.85
CA LEU A 337 23.14 -1.35 -6.61
C LEU A 337 23.83 -1.65 -7.94
N ASP A 338 25.16 -1.62 -7.94
CA ASP A 338 25.96 -1.99 -9.13
C ASP A 338 25.56 -3.39 -9.62
N LYS A 339 25.34 -3.56 -10.91
CA LYS A 339 24.83 -4.83 -11.48
C LYS A 339 25.74 -6.03 -11.20
N ASP A 340 27.05 -5.80 -11.08
CA ASP A 340 28.02 -6.84 -10.74
C ASP A 340 27.98 -7.25 -9.25
N LYS A 341 27.27 -6.50 -8.39
CA LYS A 341 27.13 -6.74 -6.96
C LYS A 341 25.78 -7.36 -6.56
N LEU A 342 24.93 -7.67 -7.52
CA LEU A 342 23.60 -8.24 -7.25
C LEU A 342 23.64 -9.69 -6.76
N ASP A 343 24.74 -10.40 -6.99
CA ASP A 343 24.91 -11.80 -6.58
C ASP A 343 25.70 -11.92 -5.29
N VAL A 344 25.13 -12.67 -4.33
CA VAL A 344 25.81 -13.07 -3.09
C VAL A 344 26.12 -14.56 -3.17
N VAL A 345 27.39 -14.90 -3.34
CA VAL A 345 27.85 -16.29 -3.46
C VAL A 345 28.40 -16.76 -2.12
N ILE A 346 27.88 -17.89 -1.62
CA ILE A 346 28.19 -18.42 -0.29
C ILE A 346 28.76 -19.82 -0.38
N ASP A 347 29.94 -20.01 0.15
CA ASP A 347 30.49 -21.33 0.45
C ASP A 347 29.87 -21.82 1.75
N THR A 348 28.90 -22.72 1.66
CA THR A 348 28.17 -23.23 2.83
C THR A 348 29.01 -24.21 3.65
N ASP A 349 30.03 -24.84 3.05
CA ASP A 349 30.91 -25.78 3.72
C ASP A 349 31.94 -25.03 4.59
N LYS A 350 32.49 -23.91 4.06
CA LYS A 350 33.41 -23.04 4.79
C LYS A 350 32.72 -21.95 5.60
N LYS A 351 31.39 -21.82 5.44
CA LYS A 351 30.57 -20.79 6.10
C LYS A 351 31.09 -19.36 5.85
N GLN A 352 31.31 -19.02 4.59
CA GLN A 352 31.84 -17.71 4.21
C GLN A 352 31.18 -17.15 2.93
N ILE A 353 31.07 -15.83 2.85
CA ILE A 353 30.69 -15.13 1.63
C ILE A 353 31.91 -15.09 0.71
N LEU A 354 31.79 -15.65 -0.51
CA LEU A 354 32.83 -15.62 -1.54
C LEU A 354 32.71 -14.35 -2.40
N LYS A 355 31.48 -13.86 -2.61
CA LYS A 355 31.14 -12.64 -3.32
C LYS A 355 29.96 -11.99 -2.63
N GLY A 356 30.02 -10.70 -2.38
CA GLY A 356 28.95 -9.91 -1.80
C GLY A 356 28.95 -8.47 -2.29
N PRO A 357 27.94 -7.67 -1.91
CA PRO A 357 27.82 -6.28 -2.38
C PRO A 357 28.90 -5.36 -1.79
N ASP A 358 29.10 -5.40 -0.49
CA ASP A 358 30.09 -4.64 0.29
C ASP A 358 30.17 -5.19 1.73
N ASP A 359 30.93 -4.50 2.60
CA ASP A 359 31.19 -4.90 4.00
C ASP A 359 29.98 -4.73 4.94
N ARG A 360 28.88 -4.16 4.49
CA ARG A 360 27.65 -4.03 5.29
C ARG A 360 26.95 -5.37 5.47
N LEU A 361 27.09 -6.28 4.51
CA LEU A 361 26.48 -7.60 4.57
C LEU A 361 27.50 -8.62 5.02
N SER A 362 27.25 -9.27 6.15
CA SER A 362 28.08 -10.37 6.66
C SER A 362 27.24 -11.62 6.95
N LEU A 363 27.84 -12.78 6.78
CA LEU A 363 27.25 -14.06 7.18
C LEU A 363 27.58 -14.31 8.64
N ASP A 364 26.55 -14.31 9.50
CA ASP A 364 26.69 -14.51 10.94
C ASP A 364 26.79 -16.02 11.28
N ASN A 365 25.88 -16.82 10.73
CA ASN A 365 25.87 -18.25 11.01
C ASN A 365 25.15 -19.06 9.94
N ILE A 366 25.46 -20.37 9.89
CA ILE A 366 24.69 -21.37 9.16
C ILE A 366 24.32 -22.47 10.14
N THR A 367 23.03 -22.69 10.35
CA THR A 367 22.49 -23.70 11.25
C THR A 367 21.63 -24.70 10.50
N PHE A 368 21.55 -25.92 11.03
CA PHE A 368 20.69 -26.97 10.53
C PHE A 368 19.66 -27.29 11.63
N VAL A 369 18.39 -26.97 11.38
CA VAL A 369 17.30 -27.11 12.36
C VAL A 369 16.11 -27.81 11.70
N ASN A 370 15.61 -28.89 12.33
CA ASN A 370 14.45 -29.65 11.86
C ASN A 370 14.53 -30.14 10.40
N GLY A 371 15.74 -30.40 9.91
CA GLY A 371 15.96 -30.81 8.53
C GLY A 371 16.07 -29.64 7.55
N GLU A 372 16.03 -28.40 7.98
CA GLU A 372 16.19 -27.19 7.16
C GLU A 372 17.54 -26.53 7.39
N THR A 373 18.13 -25.97 6.34
CA THR A 373 19.35 -25.16 6.44
C THR A 373 18.97 -23.70 6.54
N MET A 374 19.34 -23.05 7.63
CA MET A 374 19.10 -21.64 7.87
C MET A 374 20.41 -20.86 7.83
N LEU A 375 20.52 -19.91 6.89
CA LEU A 375 21.59 -18.94 6.82
C LEU A 375 21.13 -17.67 7.56
N GLN A 376 21.99 -17.17 8.43
CA GLN A 376 21.77 -15.92 9.18
C GLN A 376 22.79 -14.89 8.73
N PHE A 377 22.28 -13.70 8.38
CA PHE A 377 23.12 -12.57 7.98
C PHE A 377 22.90 -11.39 8.92
N LEU A 378 23.93 -10.57 9.02
CA LEU A 378 23.87 -9.25 9.61
C LEU A 378 24.01 -8.22 8.49
N LEU A 379 23.06 -7.30 8.42
CA LEU A 379 23.09 -6.15 7.54
C LEU A 379 23.28 -4.90 8.40
N ASN A 380 24.44 -4.24 8.23
CA ASN A 380 24.69 -2.95 8.87
C ASN A 380 23.95 -1.84 8.13
N THR A 381 23.07 -1.13 8.83
CA THR A 381 22.29 -0.02 8.31
C THR A 381 22.75 1.33 8.86
N ASP A 382 23.94 1.40 9.50
CA ASP A 382 24.53 2.65 9.99
C ASP A 382 24.70 3.68 8.87
N GLY A 383 24.33 4.93 9.14
CA GLY A 383 24.45 6.03 8.20
C GLY A 383 23.45 5.98 7.04
N VAL A 384 22.61 4.98 6.98
CA VAL A 384 21.41 5.00 6.14
C VAL A 384 20.35 5.75 6.92
N MET A 385 19.74 6.81 6.33
CA MET A 385 18.70 7.61 6.99
C MET A 385 17.72 6.66 7.69
N ALA A 386 17.36 7.03 8.93
CA ALA A 386 16.44 6.27 9.76
C ALA A 386 15.06 6.19 9.08
N ASP A 387 14.97 5.26 8.17
CA ASP A 387 13.72 4.77 7.64
C ASP A 387 13.44 3.50 8.44
N ASP A 388 12.34 3.45 9.17
CA ASP A 388 11.92 2.30 10.00
C ASP A 388 11.66 1.04 9.16
N SER A 389 12.15 0.99 7.93
CA SER A 389 11.90 -0.08 6.99
C SER A 389 12.83 -1.27 7.21
N ASN A 390 12.21 -2.42 7.40
CA ASN A 390 12.88 -3.71 7.28
C ASN A 390 13.33 -3.93 5.83
N TYR A 391 14.60 -4.24 5.63
CA TYR A 391 15.13 -4.65 4.34
C TYR A 391 14.90 -6.14 4.12
N PHE A 392 14.25 -6.49 3.01
CA PHE A 392 14.16 -7.87 2.51
C PHE A 392 15.06 -7.97 1.29
N ILE A 393 16.36 -8.18 1.55
CA ILE A 393 17.38 -7.97 0.51
C ILE A 393 17.49 -9.13 -0.49
N PHE A 394 16.97 -10.31 -0.20
CA PHE A 394 17.12 -11.48 -1.05
C PHE A 394 15.84 -11.87 -1.78
N ALA A 395 15.98 -12.33 -3.01
CA ALA A 395 14.93 -13.07 -3.71
C ALA A 395 14.74 -14.46 -3.07
N THR A 396 13.53 -15.03 -3.24
CA THR A 396 13.24 -16.39 -2.72
C THR A 396 13.89 -17.49 -3.55
N GLY A 397 14.19 -17.24 -4.82
CA GLY A 397 14.89 -18.18 -5.71
C GLY A 397 16.39 -18.19 -5.43
N ILE A 398 16.93 -19.36 -5.07
CA ILE A 398 18.36 -19.57 -4.79
C ILE A 398 18.89 -20.62 -5.76
N LYS A 399 20.08 -20.39 -6.32
CA LYS A 399 20.73 -21.34 -7.22
C LYS A 399 21.95 -21.97 -6.56
N ASP A 400 22.12 -23.29 -6.74
CA ASP A 400 23.34 -23.97 -6.32
C ASP A 400 24.41 -23.95 -7.41
N LYS A 401 25.57 -24.54 -7.12
CA LYS A 401 26.69 -24.65 -8.07
C LYS A 401 26.30 -25.33 -9.40
N ASN A 402 25.29 -26.17 -9.40
CA ASN A 402 24.81 -26.89 -10.58
C ASN A 402 23.67 -26.15 -11.30
N ASN A 403 23.37 -24.88 -10.92
CA ASN A 403 22.25 -24.08 -11.40
C ASN A 403 20.86 -24.68 -11.07
N ILE A 404 20.78 -25.57 -10.09
CA ILE A 404 19.49 -26.05 -9.59
C ILE A 404 18.88 -24.96 -8.73
N GLU A 405 17.63 -24.61 -9.01
CA GLU A 405 16.92 -23.58 -8.31
C GLU A 405 16.09 -24.16 -7.14
N TYR A 406 16.18 -23.52 -6.00
CA TYR A 406 15.47 -23.83 -4.77
C TYR A 406 14.67 -22.63 -4.31
N ASN A 407 13.48 -22.88 -3.77
CA ASN A 407 12.66 -21.82 -3.22
C ASN A 407 12.91 -21.71 -1.70
N ALA A 408 13.46 -20.61 -1.26
CA ALA A 408 13.77 -20.36 0.14
C ALA A 408 12.69 -19.50 0.82
N SER A 409 12.56 -19.65 2.12
CA SER A 409 11.82 -18.69 2.95
C SER A 409 12.76 -17.57 3.41
N ILE A 410 12.33 -16.33 3.21
CA ILE A 410 13.10 -15.14 3.59
C ILE A 410 12.42 -14.50 4.80
N GLY A 411 13.19 -14.22 5.86
CA GLY A 411 12.75 -13.52 7.05
C GLY A 411 13.71 -12.43 7.45
N SER A 412 13.22 -11.46 8.20
CA SER A 412 14.05 -10.42 8.80
C SER A 412 13.58 -10.04 10.19
N VAL A 413 14.51 -9.64 11.03
CA VAL A 413 14.23 -9.10 12.38
C VAL A 413 15.11 -7.87 12.58
N VAL A 414 14.49 -6.74 12.87
CA VAL A 414 15.19 -5.55 13.36
C VAL A 414 15.45 -5.72 14.83
N ASN A 415 16.70 -5.61 15.27
CA ASN A 415 17.00 -5.57 16.68
C ASN A 415 16.53 -4.22 17.25
N SER A 416 15.60 -4.27 18.21
CA SER A 416 15.13 -3.09 18.96
C SER A 416 16.19 -2.50 19.90
N ASP A 417 17.33 -3.17 20.08
CA ASP A 417 18.44 -2.69 20.89
C ASP A 417 19.41 -1.91 20.03
N THR A 418 19.32 -0.58 20.06
CA THR A 418 20.36 0.43 19.76
C THR A 418 21.46 0.12 18.71
N SER A 419 21.51 -1.06 18.14
CA SER A 419 22.40 -1.42 17.04
C SER A 419 21.65 -1.25 15.71
N ASN A 420 22.19 -0.41 14.85
CA ASN A 420 21.68 -0.20 13.48
C ASN A 420 21.93 -1.45 12.60
N ASN A 421 21.76 -2.65 13.17
CA ASN A 421 21.96 -3.91 12.48
C ASN A 421 20.65 -4.67 12.38
N GLN A 422 20.33 -5.09 11.16
CA GLN A 422 19.20 -5.94 10.85
C GLN A 422 19.70 -7.39 10.70
N ARG A 423 19.01 -8.35 11.32
CA ARG A 423 19.24 -9.77 11.09
C ARG A 423 18.32 -10.26 9.97
N LEU A 424 18.91 -11.00 9.04
CA LEU A 424 18.22 -11.60 7.92
C LEU A 424 18.36 -13.12 8.00
N PHE A 425 17.29 -13.81 7.62
CA PHE A 425 17.22 -15.25 7.63
C PHE A 425 16.83 -15.75 6.25
N VAL A 426 17.59 -16.73 5.77
CA VAL A 426 17.29 -17.45 4.52
C VAL A 426 17.21 -18.91 4.87
N THR A 427 16.02 -19.49 4.78
CA THR A 427 15.77 -20.89 5.13
C THR A 427 15.54 -21.71 3.87
N LEU A 428 16.42 -22.68 3.65
CA LEU A 428 16.32 -23.66 2.58
C LEU A 428 15.59 -24.90 3.07
N PRO A 429 14.62 -25.44 2.33
CA PRO A 429 13.90 -26.64 2.71
C PRO A 429 14.84 -27.86 2.80
N GLY A 430 14.79 -28.58 3.89
CA GLY A 430 15.77 -29.61 4.25
C GLY A 430 15.71 -30.92 3.48
N ILE A 431 14.73 -31.09 2.61
CA ILE A 431 14.56 -32.33 1.80
C ILE A 431 15.49 -32.32 0.60
N MET A 432 16.05 -31.18 0.23
CA MET A 432 16.87 -30.99 -0.96
C MET A 432 18.35 -30.84 -0.61
N LYS A 433 19.20 -31.71 -1.17
CA LYS A 433 20.66 -31.57 -1.07
C LYS A 433 21.11 -30.56 -2.13
N PHE A 434 21.39 -29.34 -1.73
CA PHE A 434 22.05 -28.36 -2.57
C PHE A 434 23.58 -28.58 -2.59
N THR A 435 24.23 -28.15 -3.65
CA THR A 435 25.70 -28.23 -3.81
C THR A 435 26.32 -26.86 -3.59
N SER A 436 27.26 -26.78 -2.64
CA SER A 436 28.04 -25.54 -2.39
C SER A 436 28.94 -25.21 -3.57
N PRO A 437 29.14 -23.89 -3.89
CA PRO A 437 28.50 -22.73 -3.30
C PRO A 437 27.07 -22.51 -3.80
N ILE A 438 26.30 -21.72 -3.05
CA ILE A 438 24.97 -21.25 -3.44
C ILE A 438 25.01 -19.76 -3.80
N ASN A 439 24.11 -19.34 -4.68
CA ASN A 439 23.96 -17.95 -5.12
C ASN A 439 22.59 -17.40 -4.73
N LEU A 440 22.59 -16.27 -4.02
CA LEU A 440 21.41 -15.49 -3.66
C LEU A 440 21.42 -14.20 -4.47
N THR A 441 20.26 -13.82 -5.01
CA THR A 441 20.12 -12.57 -5.78
C THR A 441 19.58 -11.47 -4.87
N ILE A 442 20.23 -10.29 -4.86
CA ILE A 442 19.79 -9.09 -4.16
C ILE A 442 18.65 -8.43 -4.93
N VAL A 443 17.53 -8.16 -4.25
CA VAL A 443 16.36 -7.46 -4.79
C VAL A 443 16.07 -6.14 -4.07
N ASP A 444 16.67 -5.91 -2.91
CA ASP A 444 16.68 -4.63 -2.19
C ASP A 444 17.98 -4.47 -1.42
N TYR A 445 18.48 -3.22 -1.25
CA TYR A 445 19.73 -2.97 -0.53
C TYR A 445 19.81 -1.53 -0.03
N PRO A 446 20.44 -1.23 1.12
CA PRO A 446 20.55 0.12 1.65
C PRO A 446 21.60 0.98 0.92
N SER A 447 21.66 0.91 -0.39
CA SER A 447 22.49 1.75 -1.25
C SER A 447 21.61 2.76 -1.97
N ARG A 448 21.78 4.05 -1.70
CA ARG A 448 20.91 5.12 -2.18
C ARG A 448 21.60 6.03 -3.18
N ILE A 449 20.80 6.47 -4.13
CA ILE A 449 21.08 7.62 -5.00
C ILE A 449 20.11 8.70 -4.58
N ILE A 450 20.65 9.87 -4.23
CA ILE A 450 19.85 11.03 -3.80
C ILE A 450 19.74 12.00 -4.96
N GLY A 451 18.54 12.48 -5.24
CA GLY A 451 18.27 13.47 -6.26
C GLY A 451 17.02 14.26 -5.95
N ASP A 452 16.81 15.30 -6.73
CA ASP A 452 15.58 16.12 -6.71
C ASP A 452 15.12 16.25 -8.16
N LEU A 453 14.45 15.20 -8.63
CA LEU A 453 13.92 15.16 -9.98
C LEU A 453 12.45 15.59 -9.98
N LYS A 454 12.12 16.51 -10.89
CA LYS A 454 10.74 16.94 -11.15
C LYS A 454 10.46 16.84 -12.63
N ILE A 455 9.62 15.89 -13.01
CA ILE A 455 9.32 15.55 -14.39
C ILE A 455 7.86 15.88 -14.68
N LYS A 456 7.59 16.65 -15.74
CA LYS A 456 6.21 16.96 -16.15
C LYS A 456 5.58 15.73 -16.80
N LEU A 457 4.42 15.30 -16.29
CA LEU A 457 3.63 14.18 -16.82
C LEU A 457 2.48 14.68 -17.73
N LYS A 458 1.88 15.83 -17.35
CA LYS A 458 0.73 16.44 -18.05
C LYS A 458 0.93 17.93 -18.21
#